data_71c608a77e2f933e929e5ee5f454732a
#
_entry.id   71c608a77e2f933e929e5ee5f454732a
#
_cell.length_a   1.000
_cell.length_b   1.000
_cell.length_c   1.000
_cell.angle_alpha   90.00
_cell.angle_beta   90.00
_cell.angle_gamma   90.00
#
_symmetry.space_group_name_H-M   'P 1'
#
loop_
_entity.id
_entity.type
_entity.pdbx_description
1 polymer ?
#
loop_
_entity_poly.entity_id
_entity_poly.type
_entity_poly.pdbx_seq_one_letter_code
_entity_poly.pdbx_strand_id
1 'polypeptide(L)'
;MAEAFVYDHIRTPRGKGKAAGSLHEVKPVDLVVGLLDEIKTRNPGLDPARVDDVVLGVVSPLGEQGGDIAKTAALAAGYPDTVAGVQLNRFCASGLEAVNQAAGRIRGGMEDLILAGGVESMSNAPMGSDGGAWASDPATAFKAGFVPQGIGADLIATLEGWSREDVDAFAAESNHRAAKAWANGYFADSVIPVKDENGLTVLDHDELIRPDTSVEGLAGLKASFAQIGADAGFDDVALEKYHWVEKINHVHHAGNSSGIVDGAALMAIGTEEIGAELGLTPRARIVSMAVSGADPTIMLTGPAPAARKALAKAGLETKDIDLFEINEAFAAVAMRFMRDMGITDEITNVNGGAIAMGHPLGATGAMILGTLIDELQRRDQKRGLATLCVGGGMGIATIVEIV
;
A
#
# COMPACT_ATOMS: atom_id res chain seq x y z
N MET A 1 -4.32 26.22 11.67
CA MET A 1 -4.89 24.88 11.41
C MET A 1 -4.10 23.92 12.27
N ALA A 2 -4.77 22.98 12.92
CA ALA A 2 -4.10 21.94 13.69
C ALA A 2 -3.14 21.15 12.78
N GLU A 3 -2.07 20.64 13.36
CA GLU A 3 -1.16 19.70 12.70
C GLU A 3 -1.65 18.28 12.96
N ALA A 4 -1.32 17.35 12.10
CA ALA A 4 -1.62 15.93 12.26
C ALA A 4 -0.32 15.15 12.45
N PHE A 5 -0.22 14.45 13.56
CA PHE A 5 0.95 13.67 13.95
C PHE A 5 0.65 12.18 13.90
N VAL A 6 1.63 11.40 13.49
CA VAL A 6 1.64 9.93 13.63
C VAL A 6 2.33 9.61 14.96
N TYR A 7 1.63 8.96 15.86
CA TYR A 7 2.12 8.57 17.18
C TYR A 7 2.66 7.15 17.18
N ASP A 8 1.97 6.23 16.52
CA ASP A 8 2.42 4.86 16.35
C ASP A 8 1.93 4.29 15.02
N HIS A 9 2.59 3.26 14.54
CA HIS A 9 2.16 2.48 13.39
C HIS A 9 2.62 1.04 13.55
N ILE A 10 1.76 0.13 13.18
CA ILE A 10 1.99 -1.31 13.24
C ILE A 10 1.30 -2.01 12.07
N ARG A 11 1.79 -3.18 11.74
CA ARG A 11 1.19 -4.06 10.73
C ARG A 11 1.32 -5.52 11.12
N THR A 12 0.47 -6.36 10.55
CA THR A 12 0.72 -7.81 10.55
C THR A 12 1.87 -8.15 9.59
N PRO A 13 2.51 -9.30 9.74
CA PRO A 13 3.22 -9.89 8.61
C PRO A 13 2.23 -10.14 7.46
N ARG A 14 2.75 -10.26 6.23
CA ARG A 14 1.96 -10.51 5.03
C ARG A 14 1.95 -12.01 4.76
N GLY A 15 0.77 -12.61 4.87
CA GLY A 15 0.54 -14.03 4.58
C GLY A 15 0.26 -14.24 3.10
N LYS A 16 0.66 -15.38 2.55
CA LYS A 16 0.43 -15.72 1.14
C LYS A 16 -1.06 -15.82 0.84
N GLY A 17 -1.55 -15.06 -0.14
CA GLY A 17 -2.96 -14.93 -0.51
C GLY A 17 -3.52 -16.13 -1.29
N LYS A 18 -3.45 -17.31 -0.70
CA LYS A 18 -3.95 -18.60 -1.23
C LYS A 18 -4.47 -19.45 -0.08
N ALA A 19 -5.30 -20.45 -0.38
CA ALA A 19 -5.83 -21.37 0.61
C ALA A 19 -4.75 -22.09 1.46
N ALA A 20 -3.52 -22.19 0.96
CA ALA A 20 -2.39 -22.75 1.70
C ALA A 20 -1.51 -21.66 2.36
N GLY A 21 -1.93 -20.41 2.37
CA GLY A 21 -1.23 -19.31 3.04
C GLY A 21 -1.50 -19.32 4.54
N SER A 22 -0.54 -18.88 5.32
CA SER A 22 -0.59 -18.96 6.79
C SER A 22 -1.74 -18.15 7.40
N LEU A 23 -2.20 -17.06 6.75
CA LEU A 23 -3.29 -16.22 7.25
C LEU A 23 -4.66 -16.58 6.68
N HIS A 24 -4.80 -17.60 5.81
CA HIS A 24 -6.07 -17.94 5.17
C HIS A 24 -7.20 -18.26 6.16
N GLU A 25 -6.89 -18.99 7.23
CA GLU A 25 -7.86 -19.38 8.26
C GLU A 25 -8.06 -18.28 9.34
N VAL A 26 -7.30 -17.17 9.27
CA VAL A 26 -7.45 -16.04 10.19
C VAL A 26 -8.49 -15.07 9.61
N LYS A 27 -9.53 -14.79 10.37
CA LYS A 27 -10.56 -13.85 9.93
C LYS A 27 -9.96 -12.44 9.73
N PRO A 28 -10.34 -11.72 8.68
CA PRO A 28 -9.88 -10.34 8.48
C PRO A 28 -10.12 -9.42 9.69
N VAL A 29 -11.23 -9.61 10.39
CA VAL A 29 -11.54 -8.84 11.60
C VAL A 29 -10.53 -9.11 12.71
N ASP A 30 -10.06 -10.35 12.88
CA ASP A 30 -9.11 -10.72 13.93
C ASP A 30 -7.72 -10.16 13.65
N LEU A 31 -7.33 -9.98 12.38
CA LEU A 31 -6.11 -9.25 12.01
C LEU A 31 -6.15 -7.80 12.50
N VAL A 32 -7.29 -7.13 12.36
CA VAL A 32 -7.48 -5.74 12.83
C VAL A 32 -7.57 -5.69 14.35
N VAL A 33 -8.32 -6.60 14.98
CA VAL A 33 -8.44 -6.69 16.45
C VAL A 33 -7.06 -6.85 17.09
N GLY A 34 -6.23 -7.74 16.57
CA GLY A 34 -4.86 -7.92 17.07
C GLY A 34 -4.02 -6.64 17.01
N LEU A 35 -4.18 -5.83 15.97
CA LEU A 35 -3.50 -4.53 15.87
C LEU A 35 -4.12 -3.48 16.82
N LEU A 36 -5.45 -3.46 16.98
CA LEU A 36 -6.11 -2.56 17.93
C LEU A 36 -5.70 -2.85 19.39
N ASP A 37 -5.55 -4.12 19.73
CA ASP A 37 -5.06 -4.53 21.05
C ASP A 37 -3.59 -4.20 21.25
N GLU A 38 -2.77 -4.42 20.26
CA GLU A 38 -1.34 -4.10 20.33
C GLU A 38 -1.09 -2.59 20.45
N ILE A 39 -1.80 -1.75 19.72
CA ILE A 39 -1.67 -0.28 19.84
C ILE A 39 -1.97 0.18 21.29
N LYS A 40 -2.99 -0.39 21.96
CA LYS A 40 -3.28 -0.10 23.37
C LYS A 40 -2.14 -0.57 24.27
N THR A 41 -1.62 -1.76 24.01
CA THR A 41 -0.54 -2.36 24.82
C THR A 41 0.74 -1.55 24.74
N ARG A 42 1.12 -1.12 23.55
CA ARG A 42 2.33 -0.33 23.31
C ARG A 42 2.25 1.10 23.82
N ASN A 43 1.04 1.63 23.88
CA ASN A 43 0.76 3.01 24.27
C ASN A 43 -0.13 3.03 25.53
N PRO A 44 0.41 2.78 26.74
CA PRO A 44 -0.40 2.65 27.96
C PRO A 44 -1.20 3.91 28.32
N GLY A 45 -0.79 5.07 27.81
CA GLY A 45 -1.52 6.33 27.97
C GLY A 45 -2.70 6.49 27.00
N LEU A 46 -2.78 5.68 25.94
CA LEU A 46 -3.88 5.72 24.99
C LEU A 46 -5.15 5.16 25.62
N ASP A 47 -6.06 6.05 26.00
CA ASP A 47 -7.40 5.69 26.45
C ASP A 47 -8.27 5.41 25.21
N PRO A 48 -8.78 4.18 25.02
CA PRO A 48 -9.66 3.86 23.89
C PRO A 48 -10.90 4.76 23.79
N ALA A 49 -11.38 5.32 24.90
CA ALA A 49 -12.51 6.25 24.93
C ALA A 49 -12.21 7.61 24.28
N ARG A 50 -10.93 7.91 24.04
CA ARG A 50 -10.49 9.14 23.36
C ARG A 50 -10.30 8.97 21.87
N VAL A 51 -10.47 7.74 21.35
CA VAL A 51 -10.47 7.48 19.92
C VAL A 51 -11.82 7.89 19.33
N ASP A 52 -11.81 8.83 18.39
CA ASP A 52 -13.03 9.32 17.75
C ASP A 52 -13.52 8.34 16.69
N ASP A 53 -12.61 7.82 15.85
CA ASP A 53 -12.95 6.98 14.71
C ASP A 53 -11.87 5.94 14.40
N VAL A 54 -12.28 4.83 13.80
CA VAL A 54 -11.42 3.84 13.14
C VAL A 54 -11.68 3.89 11.64
N VAL A 55 -10.67 4.26 10.85
CA VAL A 55 -10.81 4.45 9.39
C VAL A 55 -10.00 3.39 8.66
N LEU A 56 -10.66 2.45 8.01
CA LEU A 56 -9.97 1.33 7.33
C LEU A 56 -10.19 1.31 5.83
N GLY A 57 -9.09 1.17 5.10
CA GLY A 57 -9.08 0.82 3.69
C GLY A 57 -9.41 -0.66 3.47
N VAL A 58 -10.42 -0.93 2.63
CA VAL A 58 -10.82 -2.28 2.22
C VAL A 58 -11.22 -2.23 0.76
N VAL A 59 -10.56 -3.01 -0.10
CA VAL A 59 -10.80 -2.95 -1.56
C VAL A 59 -11.91 -3.87 -1.99
N SER A 60 -11.94 -5.09 -1.44
CA SER A 60 -13.00 -6.07 -1.73
C SER A 60 -13.89 -6.27 -0.49
N PRO A 61 -14.87 -5.37 -0.22
CA PRO A 61 -15.66 -5.38 1.01
C PRO A 61 -16.74 -6.49 0.97
N LEU A 62 -16.32 -7.74 0.85
CA LEU A 62 -17.15 -8.94 0.74
C LEU A 62 -16.93 -9.88 1.92
N GLY A 63 -17.96 -10.68 2.22
CA GLY A 63 -17.89 -11.70 3.27
C GLY A 63 -17.44 -11.08 4.61
N GLU A 64 -16.44 -11.67 5.23
CA GLU A 64 -15.96 -11.29 6.57
C GLU A 64 -15.20 -9.96 6.61
N GLN A 65 -14.80 -9.41 5.46
CA GLN A 65 -14.20 -8.07 5.40
C GLN A 65 -15.16 -6.99 4.87
N GLY A 66 -16.46 -7.32 4.79
CA GLY A 66 -17.54 -6.39 4.44
C GLY A 66 -18.23 -5.80 5.67
N GLY A 67 -19.35 -5.09 5.43
CA GLY A 67 -20.27 -4.64 6.48
C GLY A 67 -19.67 -3.68 7.50
N ASP A 68 -18.78 -2.78 7.08
CA ASP A 68 -18.04 -1.86 7.95
C ASP A 68 -17.21 -2.61 9.00
N ILE A 69 -16.18 -3.30 8.52
CA ILE A 69 -15.25 -4.04 9.37
C ILE A 69 -14.53 -3.13 10.39
N ALA A 70 -14.39 -1.82 10.13
CA ALA A 70 -13.74 -0.89 11.04
C ALA A 70 -14.51 -0.79 12.36
N LYS A 71 -15.83 -0.54 12.31
CA LYS A 71 -16.67 -0.52 13.50
C LYS A 71 -16.77 -1.89 14.15
N THR A 72 -16.88 -2.95 13.34
CA THR A 72 -16.95 -4.32 13.85
C THR A 72 -15.69 -4.70 14.63
N ALA A 73 -14.51 -4.38 14.10
CA ALA A 73 -13.23 -4.66 14.76
C ALA A 73 -13.05 -3.83 16.05
N ALA A 74 -13.45 -2.55 16.05
CA ALA A 74 -13.39 -1.71 17.26
C ALA A 74 -14.22 -2.31 18.40
N LEU A 75 -15.46 -2.74 18.11
CA LEU A 75 -16.31 -3.40 19.11
C LEU A 75 -15.73 -4.75 19.56
N ALA A 76 -15.21 -5.56 18.63
CA ALA A 76 -14.62 -6.85 18.96
C ALA A 76 -13.34 -6.72 19.81
N ALA A 77 -12.56 -5.65 19.62
CA ALA A 77 -11.39 -5.29 20.43
C ALA A 77 -11.74 -4.61 21.77
N GLY A 78 -13.03 -4.51 22.09
CA GLY A 78 -13.52 -3.94 23.35
C GLY A 78 -13.36 -2.41 23.47
N TYR A 79 -13.28 -1.71 22.35
CA TYR A 79 -13.37 -0.24 22.33
C TYR A 79 -14.79 0.20 22.72
N PRO A 80 -14.97 1.37 23.37
CA PRO A 80 -16.29 1.86 23.76
C PRO A 80 -17.25 2.03 22.56
N ASP A 81 -18.55 1.95 22.81
CA ASP A 81 -19.60 2.15 21.82
C ASP A 81 -19.53 3.52 21.12
N THR A 82 -18.91 4.50 21.80
CA THR A 82 -18.70 5.85 21.30
C THR A 82 -17.70 5.94 20.17
N VAL A 83 -16.79 4.98 20.03
CA VAL A 83 -15.83 4.95 18.93
C VAL A 83 -16.54 4.62 17.62
N ALA A 84 -16.48 5.53 16.67
CA ALA A 84 -17.06 5.33 15.34
C ALA A 84 -16.20 4.37 14.50
N GLY A 85 -16.67 4.03 13.31
CA GLY A 85 -15.90 3.24 12.35
C GLY A 85 -16.36 3.53 10.93
N VAL A 86 -15.43 3.54 9.98
CA VAL A 86 -15.73 3.66 8.57
C VAL A 86 -14.73 2.87 7.72
N GLN A 87 -15.23 2.14 6.75
CA GLN A 87 -14.40 1.56 5.70
C GLN A 87 -14.51 2.35 4.41
N LEU A 88 -13.42 2.43 3.65
CA LEU A 88 -13.35 3.16 2.40
C LEU A 88 -12.59 2.37 1.33
N ASN A 89 -12.82 2.73 0.07
CA ASN A 89 -12.18 2.13 -1.08
C ASN A 89 -11.60 3.20 -2.02
N ARG A 90 -10.28 3.18 -2.21
CA ARG A 90 -9.54 3.82 -3.30
C ARG A 90 -8.59 2.80 -3.93
N PHE A 91 -9.11 1.59 -4.20
CA PHE A 91 -8.31 0.48 -4.71
C PHE A 91 -6.98 0.31 -3.92
N CYS A 92 -5.88 0.07 -4.60
CA CYS A 92 -4.55 -0.14 -4.00
C CYS A 92 -4.09 0.92 -3.00
N ALA A 93 -4.67 2.10 -3.04
CA ALA A 93 -4.33 3.22 -2.16
C ALA A 93 -5.21 3.35 -0.91
N SER A 94 -6.15 2.44 -0.70
CA SER A 94 -7.16 2.58 0.37
C SER A 94 -6.57 2.83 1.75
N GLY A 95 -5.49 2.13 2.12
CA GLY A 95 -4.82 2.35 3.41
C GLY A 95 -4.18 3.73 3.54
N LEU A 96 -3.54 4.25 2.48
CA LEU A 96 -2.99 5.60 2.51
C LEU A 96 -4.08 6.68 2.45
N GLU A 97 -5.18 6.41 1.75
CA GLU A 97 -6.37 7.27 1.75
C GLU A 97 -6.99 7.35 3.16
N ALA A 98 -7.07 6.23 3.88
CA ALA A 98 -7.55 6.21 5.27
C ALA A 98 -6.71 7.13 6.16
N VAL A 99 -5.38 7.02 6.07
CA VAL A 99 -4.43 7.90 6.78
C VAL A 99 -4.60 9.36 6.36
N ASN A 100 -4.72 9.63 5.07
CA ASN A 100 -4.89 11.00 4.55
C ASN A 100 -6.22 11.62 4.98
N GLN A 101 -7.31 10.85 5.01
CA GLN A 101 -8.59 11.34 5.52
C GLN A 101 -8.53 11.62 7.01
N ALA A 102 -7.92 10.74 7.82
CA ALA A 102 -7.70 10.96 9.24
C ALA A 102 -6.93 12.28 9.47
N ALA A 103 -5.79 12.46 8.79
CA ALA A 103 -5.02 13.70 8.89
C ALA A 103 -5.80 14.94 8.43
N GLY A 104 -6.63 14.80 7.41
CA GLY A 104 -7.50 15.88 6.91
C GLY A 104 -8.57 16.29 7.93
N ARG A 105 -9.21 15.32 8.59
CA ARG A 105 -10.24 15.55 9.62
C ARG A 105 -9.63 16.21 10.86
N ILE A 106 -8.48 15.73 11.32
CA ILE A 106 -7.72 16.31 12.44
C ILE A 106 -7.36 17.77 12.14
N ARG A 107 -6.79 18.05 10.95
CA ARG A 107 -6.47 19.42 10.53
C ARG A 107 -7.69 20.31 10.38
N GLY A 108 -8.82 19.72 10.05
CA GLY A 108 -10.12 20.40 9.95
C GLY A 108 -10.78 20.66 11.31
N GLY A 109 -10.23 20.15 12.40
CA GLY A 109 -10.81 20.27 13.75
C GLY A 109 -12.11 19.49 13.93
N MET A 110 -12.27 18.39 13.17
CA MET A 110 -13.44 17.52 13.29
C MET A 110 -13.26 16.47 14.39
N GLU A 111 -12.04 16.00 14.56
CA GLU A 111 -11.65 14.88 15.44
C GLU A 111 -10.25 15.13 15.96
N ASP A 112 -9.91 14.52 17.10
CA ASP A 112 -8.63 14.71 17.78
C ASP A 112 -7.71 13.49 17.69
N LEU A 113 -8.27 12.26 17.70
CA LEU A 113 -7.52 11.01 17.62
C LEU A 113 -8.23 9.97 16.76
N ILE A 114 -7.59 9.52 15.70
CA ILE A 114 -8.11 8.53 14.76
C ILE A 114 -7.12 7.36 14.62
N LEU A 115 -7.63 6.15 14.63
CA LEU A 115 -6.88 4.96 14.24
C LEU A 115 -7.16 4.67 12.76
N ALA A 116 -6.16 4.85 11.89
CA ALA A 116 -6.33 4.73 10.44
C ALA A 116 -5.40 3.67 9.84
N GLY A 117 -5.89 2.93 8.85
CA GLY A 117 -5.08 1.90 8.22
C GLY A 117 -5.87 1.11 7.19
N GLY A 118 -5.80 -0.21 7.24
CA GLY A 118 -6.58 -1.05 6.35
C GLY A 118 -6.32 -2.53 6.51
N VAL A 119 -7.14 -3.32 5.85
CA VAL A 119 -7.06 -4.78 5.83
C VAL A 119 -7.44 -5.31 4.46
N GLU A 120 -6.80 -6.38 4.04
CA GLU A 120 -7.22 -7.17 2.89
C GLU A 120 -6.86 -8.62 3.13
N SER A 121 -7.85 -9.51 2.99
CA SER A 121 -7.65 -10.96 2.93
C SER A 121 -7.92 -11.43 1.50
N MET A 122 -6.88 -11.35 0.67
CA MET A 122 -6.98 -11.69 -0.75
C MET A 122 -7.10 -13.20 -1.00
N SER A 123 -6.79 -14.01 0.01
CA SER A 123 -7.02 -15.46 -0.03
C SER A 123 -8.50 -15.83 0.10
N ASN A 124 -9.30 -14.98 0.79
CA ASN A 124 -10.73 -15.18 1.03
C ASN A 124 -11.62 -14.31 0.12
N ALA A 125 -11.18 -13.08 -0.19
CA ALA A 125 -11.85 -12.16 -1.11
C ALA A 125 -10.92 -11.85 -2.31
N PRO A 126 -10.98 -12.64 -3.38
CA PRO A 126 -10.13 -12.45 -4.55
C PRO A 126 -10.31 -11.06 -5.18
N MET A 127 -9.23 -10.50 -5.69
CA MET A 127 -9.24 -9.19 -6.36
C MET A 127 -10.29 -9.16 -7.49
N GLY A 128 -11.15 -8.13 -7.48
CA GLY A 128 -12.22 -7.95 -8.46
C GLY A 128 -13.48 -8.76 -8.19
N SER A 129 -13.56 -9.52 -7.08
CA SER A 129 -14.76 -10.28 -6.71
C SER A 129 -15.93 -9.40 -6.26
N ASP A 130 -15.66 -8.14 -5.90
CA ASP A 130 -16.65 -7.10 -5.60
C ASP A 130 -17.37 -6.55 -6.86
N GLY A 131 -16.90 -6.89 -8.06
CA GLY A 131 -17.53 -6.54 -9.32
C GLY A 131 -17.31 -5.06 -9.71
N GLY A 132 -18.38 -4.44 -10.22
CA GLY A 132 -18.37 -3.05 -10.64
C GLY A 132 -18.39 -2.86 -12.15
N ALA A 133 -19.14 -1.83 -12.61
CA ALA A 133 -19.38 -1.58 -14.03
C ALA A 133 -18.10 -1.31 -14.83
N TRP A 134 -17.09 -0.72 -14.18
CA TRP A 134 -15.81 -0.41 -14.81
C TRP A 134 -15.12 -1.62 -15.44
N ALA A 135 -15.20 -2.80 -14.80
CA ALA A 135 -14.57 -4.02 -15.30
C ALA A 135 -15.57 -5.06 -15.87
N SER A 136 -16.86 -5.00 -15.44
CA SER A 136 -17.85 -6.04 -15.75
C SER A 136 -18.90 -5.64 -16.79
N ASP A 137 -19.10 -4.32 -17.05
CA ASP A 137 -19.98 -3.85 -18.11
C ASP A 137 -19.16 -3.46 -19.34
N PRO A 138 -19.28 -4.19 -20.47
CA PRO A 138 -18.45 -3.97 -21.67
C PRO A 138 -18.57 -2.54 -22.23
N ALA A 139 -19.74 -1.93 -22.19
CA ALA A 139 -19.96 -0.59 -22.71
C ALA A 139 -19.24 0.47 -21.84
N THR A 140 -19.33 0.35 -20.52
CA THR A 140 -18.62 1.22 -19.57
C THR A 140 -17.11 0.96 -19.64
N ALA A 141 -16.67 -0.30 -19.66
CA ALA A 141 -15.27 -0.68 -19.76
C ALA A 141 -14.60 -0.08 -21.00
N PHE A 142 -15.21 -0.24 -22.17
CA PHE A 142 -14.72 0.33 -23.44
C PHE A 142 -14.68 1.86 -23.39
N LYS A 143 -15.76 2.51 -22.94
CA LYS A 143 -15.81 3.97 -22.82
C LYS A 143 -14.77 4.54 -21.86
N ALA A 144 -14.45 3.80 -20.79
CA ALA A 144 -13.41 4.16 -19.83
C ALA A 144 -12.00 3.82 -20.31
N GLY A 145 -11.83 3.10 -21.42
CA GLY A 145 -10.55 2.63 -21.90
C GLY A 145 -9.91 1.59 -20.97
N PHE A 146 -10.75 0.75 -20.35
CA PHE A 146 -10.30 -0.25 -19.40
C PHE A 146 -9.44 -1.33 -20.07
N VAL A 147 -8.30 -1.61 -19.44
CA VAL A 147 -7.51 -2.81 -19.68
C VAL A 147 -7.03 -3.37 -18.33
N PRO A 148 -6.75 -4.67 -18.19
CA PRO A 148 -6.14 -5.21 -16.98
C PRO A 148 -4.83 -4.48 -16.61
N GLN A 149 -4.57 -4.30 -15.32
CA GLN A 149 -3.41 -3.54 -14.83
C GLN A 149 -2.07 -4.01 -15.42
N GLY A 150 -1.91 -5.32 -15.61
CA GLY A 150 -0.69 -5.86 -16.19
C GLY A 150 -0.46 -5.46 -17.65
N ILE A 151 -1.52 -5.24 -18.43
CA ILE A 151 -1.40 -4.67 -19.79
C ILE A 151 -0.87 -3.23 -19.69
N GLY A 152 -1.39 -2.43 -18.75
CA GLY A 152 -0.87 -1.08 -18.47
C GLY A 152 0.60 -1.09 -18.06
N ALA A 153 1.01 -2.04 -17.20
CA ALA A 153 2.40 -2.21 -16.78
C ALA A 153 3.32 -2.60 -17.96
N ASP A 154 2.88 -3.53 -18.80
CA ASP A 154 3.62 -3.93 -20.01
C ASP A 154 3.69 -2.80 -21.05
N LEU A 155 2.64 -1.98 -21.15
CA LEU A 155 2.64 -0.78 -21.98
C LEU A 155 3.65 0.27 -21.46
N ILE A 156 3.76 0.45 -20.13
CA ILE A 156 4.81 1.30 -19.54
C ILE A 156 6.18 0.77 -19.93
N ALA A 157 6.46 -0.51 -19.71
CA ALA A 157 7.75 -1.10 -20.08
C ALA A 157 8.06 -0.95 -21.58
N THR A 158 7.06 -1.12 -22.43
CA THR A 158 7.18 -0.95 -23.90
C THR A 158 7.54 0.49 -24.26
N LEU A 159 6.83 1.48 -23.72
CA LEU A 159 7.07 2.90 -23.99
C LEU A 159 8.44 3.37 -23.48
N GLU A 160 8.92 2.78 -22.40
CA GLU A 160 10.21 3.10 -21.80
C GLU A 160 11.37 2.31 -22.43
N GLY A 161 11.08 1.29 -23.25
CA GLY A 161 12.06 0.41 -23.85
C GLY A 161 12.73 -0.55 -22.86
N TRP A 162 12.09 -0.82 -21.74
CA TRP A 162 12.64 -1.77 -20.75
C TRP A 162 12.43 -3.22 -21.18
N SER A 163 13.51 -3.98 -21.11
CA SER A 163 13.53 -5.40 -21.40
C SER A 163 12.96 -6.23 -20.25
N ARG A 164 12.83 -7.51 -20.49
CA ARG A 164 12.50 -8.50 -19.48
C ARG A 164 13.57 -8.53 -18.38
N GLU A 165 14.82 -8.47 -18.75
CA GLU A 165 15.96 -8.49 -17.85
C GLU A 165 15.99 -7.26 -16.93
N ASP A 166 15.60 -6.09 -17.43
CA ASP A 166 15.54 -4.85 -16.63
C ASP A 166 14.52 -4.97 -15.49
N VAL A 167 13.29 -5.44 -15.79
CA VAL A 167 12.23 -5.59 -14.79
C VAL A 167 12.50 -6.76 -13.84
N ASP A 168 13.18 -7.82 -14.29
CA ASP A 168 13.60 -8.95 -13.45
C ASP A 168 14.75 -8.54 -12.51
N ALA A 169 15.69 -7.70 -12.97
CA ALA A 169 16.76 -7.16 -12.13
C ALA A 169 16.19 -6.29 -10.99
N PHE A 170 15.23 -5.43 -11.30
CA PHE A 170 14.52 -4.65 -10.27
C PHE A 170 13.85 -5.56 -9.24
N ALA A 171 13.20 -6.63 -9.70
CA ALA A 171 12.50 -7.57 -8.82
C ALA A 171 13.46 -8.37 -7.92
N ALA A 172 14.61 -8.77 -8.46
CA ALA A 172 15.66 -9.43 -7.68
C ALA A 172 16.20 -8.51 -6.58
N GLU A 173 16.48 -7.25 -6.92
CA GLU A 173 16.94 -6.26 -5.93
C GLU A 173 15.91 -6.00 -4.83
N SER A 174 14.61 -5.89 -5.15
CA SER A 174 13.54 -5.77 -4.16
C SER A 174 13.56 -6.92 -3.16
N ASN A 175 13.72 -8.18 -3.63
CA ASN A 175 13.82 -9.36 -2.76
C ASN A 175 15.08 -9.34 -1.88
N HIS A 176 16.23 -8.96 -2.43
CA HIS A 176 17.48 -8.86 -1.67
C HIS A 176 17.39 -7.81 -0.58
N ARG A 177 16.83 -6.64 -0.86
CA ARG A 177 16.62 -5.57 0.11
C ARG A 177 15.65 -6.01 1.22
N ALA A 178 14.53 -6.63 0.88
CA ALA A 178 13.58 -7.13 1.85
C ALA A 178 14.19 -8.20 2.77
N ALA A 179 14.91 -9.16 2.20
CA ALA A 179 15.59 -10.18 2.97
C ALA A 179 16.65 -9.61 3.92
N LYS A 180 17.44 -8.63 3.44
CA LYS A 180 18.41 -7.91 4.26
C LYS A 180 17.77 -7.12 5.38
N ALA A 181 16.66 -6.42 5.11
CA ALA A 181 15.94 -5.64 6.11
C ALA A 181 15.39 -6.54 7.23
N TRP A 182 14.81 -7.70 6.87
CA TRP A 182 14.37 -8.71 7.84
C TRP A 182 15.52 -9.27 8.66
N ALA A 183 16.62 -9.67 8.01
CA ALA A 183 17.78 -10.22 8.70
C ALA A 183 18.42 -9.24 9.68
N ASN A 184 18.32 -7.94 9.42
CA ASN A 184 18.84 -6.88 10.28
C ASN A 184 17.80 -6.36 11.31
N GLY A 185 16.61 -6.92 11.36
CA GLY A 185 15.56 -6.53 12.31
C GLY A 185 14.92 -5.16 12.07
N TYR A 186 14.98 -4.62 10.83
CA TYR A 186 14.44 -3.28 10.53
C TYR A 186 12.91 -3.19 10.65
N PHE A 187 12.22 -4.33 10.70
CA PHE A 187 10.78 -4.42 10.88
C PHE A 187 10.36 -4.86 12.29
N ALA A 188 11.31 -5.07 13.22
CA ALA A 188 11.03 -5.67 14.53
C ALA A 188 10.03 -4.88 15.36
N ASP A 189 10.06 -3.54 15.26
CA ASP A 189 9.19 -2.66 16.05
C ASP A 189 7.79 -2.48 15.44
N SER A 190 7.62 -2.73 14.13
CA SER A 190 6.37 -2.44 13.42
C SER A 190 5.59 -3.68 13.00
N VAL A 191 6.23 -4.85 12.89
CA VAL A 191 5.56 -6.10 12.53
C VAL A 191 5.15 -6.86 13.78
N ILE A 192 3.83 -7.03 13.94
CA ILE A 192 3.22 -7.71 15.06
C ILE A 192 2.86 -9.14 14.66
N PRO A 193 3.44 -10.17 15.31
CA PRO A 193 3.09 -11.56 15.03
C PRO A 193 1.59 -11.82 15.17
N VAL A 194 0.99 -12.47 14.17
CA VAL A 194 -0.38 -12.95 14.25
C VAL A 194 -0.42 -14.22 15.08
N LYS A 195 -1.30 -14.27 16.07
CA LYS A 195 -1.47 -15.40 16.99
C LYS A 195 -2.90 -15.93 16.90
N ASP A 196 -3.06 -17.22 17.21
CA ASP A 196 -4.36 -17.84 17.38
C ASP A 196 -4.97 -17.51 18.76
N GLU A 197 -6.19 -17.98 19.01
CA GLU A 197 -6.92 -17.81 20.28
C GLU A 197 -6.20 -18.40 21.50
N ASN A 198 -5.27 -19.33 21.30
CA ASN A 198 -4.46 -19.94 22.37
C ASN A 198 -3.11 -19.22 22.56
N GLY A 199 -2.86 -18.16 21.80
CA GLY A 199 -1.61 -17.39 21.84
C GLY A 199 -0.45 -18.02 21.05
N LEU A 200 -0.69 -19.06 20.24
CA LEU A 200 0.32 -19.66 19.39
C LEU A 200 0.54 -18.79 18.15
N THR A 201 1.79 -18.57 17.79
CA THR A 201 2.15 -17.79 16.61
C THR A 201 1.74 -18.53 15.34
N VAL A 202 0.87 -17.88 14.55
CA VAL A 202 0.44 -18.34 13.22
C VAL A 202 1.43 -17.86 12.15
N LEU A 203 1.82 -16.59 12.24
CA LEU A 203 2.80 -15.98 11.31
C LEU A 203 3.52 -14.82 12.01
N ASP A 204 4.84 -14.74 11.85
CA ASP A 204 5.69 -13.69 12.44
C ASP A 204 6.58 -12.95 11.44
N HIS A 205 6.57 -13.35 10.16
CA HIS A 205 7.38 -12.76 9.09
C HIS A 205 6.62 -12.67 7.77
N ASP A 206 7.07 -11.83 6.84
CA ASP A 206 6.49 -11.74 5.49
C ASP A 206 6.79 -13.00 4.68
N GLU A 207 5.75 -13.77 4.34
CA GLU A 207 5.83 -15.16 3.87
C GLU A 207 6.38 -15.31 2.44
N LEU A 208 6.41 -14.22 1.63
CA LEU A 208 6.75 -14.29 0.21
C LEU A 208 8.22 -14.01 -0.10
N ILE A 209 9.00 -13.49 0.82
CA ILE A 209 10.38 -13.08 0.57
C ILE A 209 11.24 -14.25 0.11
N ARG A 210 11.97 -14.04 -0.98
CA ARG A 210 12.86 -15.05 -1.59
C ARG A 210 14.27 -14.46 -1.75
N PRO A 211 15.14 -14.66 -0.76
CA PRO A 211 16.49 -14.06 -0.74
C PRO A 211 17.37 -14.46 -1.92
N ASP A 212 17.12 -15.65 -2.51
CA ASP A 212 17.90 -16.19 -3.62
C ASP A 212 17.33 -15.83 -5.01
N THR A 213 16.41 -14.85 -5.08
CA THR A 213 15.85 -14.40 -6.36
C THR A 213 16.94 -13.82 -7.25
N SER A 214 17.02 -14.28 -8.49
CA SER A 214 17.98 -13.77 -9.50
C SER A 214 17.31 -13.63 -10.87
N VAL A 215 17.91 -12.83 -11.74
CA VAL A 215 17.44 -12.64 -13.12
C VAL A 215 17.36 -13.98 -13.86
N GLU A 216 18.39 -14.83 -13.70
CA GLU A 216 18.43 -16.15 -14.30
C GLU A 216 17.32 -17.08 -13.78
N GLY A 217 17.04 -17.01 -12.48
CA GLY A 217 15.94 -17.75 -11.84
C GLY A 217 14.55 -17.31 -12.33
N LEU A 218 14.40 -16.03 -12.64
CA LEU A 218 13.15 -15.44 -13.15
C LEU A 218 12.95 -15.66 -14.66
N ALA A 219 14.03 -15.82 -15.43
CA ALA A 219 13.99 -15.89 -16.91
C ALA A 219 13.05 -16.98 -17.47
N GLY A 220 12.88 -18.10 -16.72
CA GLY A 220 12.00 -19.21 -17.12
C GLY A 220 10.49 -18.95 -16.95
N LEU A 221 10.10 -17.86 -16.28
CA LEU A 221 8.69 -17.55 -16.03
C LEU A 221 8.05 -16.94 -17.28
N LYS A 222 6.84 -17.39 -17.61
CA LYS A 222 6.08 -16.85 -18.75
C LYS A 222 5.47 -15.50 -18.42
N ALA A 223 5.42 -14.58 -19.38
CA ALA A 223 4.69 -13.33 -19.27
C ALA A 223 3.20 -13.61 -18.97
N SER A 224 2.69 -13.01 -17.90
CA SER A 224 1.36 -13.34 -17.38
C SER A 224 0.22 -12.74 -18.19
N PHE A 225 0.46 -11.66 -18.93
CA PHE A 225 -0.60 -10.87 -19.56
C PHE A 225 -0.63 -11.02 -21.09
N ALA A 226 0.35 -11.67 -21.70
CA ALA A 226 0.42 -11.85 -23.16
C ALA A 226 -0.81 -12.57 -23.73
N GLN A 227 -1.26 -13.64 -23.08
CA GLN A 227 -2.40 -14.40 -23.59
C GLN A 227 -3.71 -13.61 -23.45
N ILE A 228 -3.98 -13.00 -22.30
CA ILE A 228 -5.21 -12.24 -22.07
C ILE A 228 -5.22 -10.95 -22.93
N GLY A 229 -4.07 -10.35 -23.16
CA GLY A 229 -3.91 -9.20 -24.05
C GLY A 229 -4.37 -9.53 -25.47
N ALA A 230 -3.85 -10.63 -26.03
CA ALA A 230 -4.18 -11.09 -27.39
C ALA A 230 -5.59 -11.68 -27.48
N ASP A 231 -5.95 -12.65 -26.61
CA ASP A 231 -7.19 -13.44 -26.76
C ASP A 231 -8.45 -12.64 -26.42
N ALA A 232 -8.36 -11.71 -25.45
CA ALA A 232 -9.48 -10.87 -25.05
C ALA A 232 -9.46 -9.46 -25.70
N GLY A 233 -8.49 -9.17 -26.57
CA GLY A 233 -8.40 -7.92 -27.32
C GLY A 233 -7.98 -6.70 -26.49
N PHE A 234 -7.43 -6.90 -25.28
CA PHE A 234 -7.02 -5.77 -24.43
C PHE A 234 -5.79 -5.04 -24.98
N ASP A 235 -4.92 -5.74 -25.72
CA ASP A 235 -3.82 -5.09 -26.41
C ASP A 235 -4.33 -4.13 -27.49
N ASP A 236 -5.36 -4.53 -28.25
CA ASP A 236 -5.96 -3.69 -29.27
C ASP A 236 -6.61 -2.44 -28.68
N VAL A 237 -7.31 -2.57 -27.53
CA VAL A 237 -7.88 -1.42 -26.78
C VAL A 237 -6.78 -0.45 -26.35
N ALA A 238 -5.65 -0.96 -25.86
CA ALA A 238 -4.53 -0.11 -25.48
C ALA A 238 -3.86 0.55 -26.70
N LEU A 239 -3.65 -0.19 -27.76
CA LEU A 239 -3.00 0.28 -29.00
C LEU A 239 -3.89 1.24 -29.79
N GLU A 240 -5.22 1.17 -29.70
CA GLU A 240 -6.11 2.18 -30.28
C GLU A 240 -5.78 3.58 -29.73
N LYS A 241 -5.52 3.68 -28.44
CA LYS A 241 -5.14 4.94 -27.80
C LYS A 241 -3.67 5.30 -27.97
N TYR A 242 -2.79 4.31 -27.91
CA TYR A 242 -1.33 4.44 -28.05
C TYR A 242 -0.91 4.01 -29.48
N HIS A 243 -1.57 4.54 -30.51
CA HIS A 243 -1.47 4.15 -31.91
C HIS A 243 -0.07 4.28 -32.53
N TRP A 244 0.88 4.95 -31.88
CA TRP A 244 2.29 5.02 -32.28
C TRP A 244 3.13 3.83 -31.78
N VAL A 245 2.55 2.98 -30.91
CA VAL A 245 3.15 1.72 -30.45
C VAL A 245 2.71 0.60 -31.38
N GLU A 246 3.66 -0.09 -31.99
CA GLU A 246 3.36 -1.16 -32.94
C GLU A 246 2.77 -2.41 -32.26
N LYS A 247 3.32 -2.75 -31.07
CA LYS A 247 2.87 -3.87 -30.24
C LYS A 247 3.28 -3.67 -28.79
N ILE A 248 2.54 -4.24 -27.85
CA ILE A 248 2.91 -4.30 -26.44
C ILE A 248 3.91 -5.44 -26.23
N ASN A 249 5.02 -5.14 -25.59
CA ASN A 249 6.04 -6.11 -25.21
C ASN A 249 5.76 -6.62 -23.80
N HIS A 250 5.25 -7.85 -23.68
CA HIS A 250 4.86 -8.43 -22.41
C HIS A 250 6.08 -8.95 -21.63
N VAL A 251 6.41 -8.28 -20.55
CA VAL A 251 7.58 -8.58 -19.70
C VAL A 251 7.21 -8.95 -18.26
N HIS A 252 5.98 -8.60 -17.81
CA HIS A 252 5.59 -8.85 -16.43
C HIS A 252 5.03 -10.25 -16.18
N HIS A 253 5.39 -10.80 -15.03
CA HIS A 253 4.95 -12.09 -14.51
C HIS A 253 4.93 -12.07 -12.97
N ALA A 254 4.50 -13.16 -12.35
CA ALA A 254 4.36 -13.25 -10.90
C ALA A 254 5.66 -12.99 -10.10
N GLY A 255 6.84 -13.09 -10.72
CA GLY A 255 8.12 -12.86 -10.06
C GLY A 255 8.60 -11.40 -10.09
N ASN A 256 8.02 -10.55 -10.94
CA ASN A 256 8.35 -9.13 -11.07
C ASN A 256 7.11 -8.22 -10.92
N SER A 257 6.08 -8.76 -10.29
CA SER A 257 4.84 -8.10 -9.91
C SER A 257 4.57 -8.33 -8.43
N SER A 258 3.76 -7.48 -7.80
CA SER A 258 3.42 -7.64 -6.39
C SER A 258 2.74 -8.97 -6.10
N GLY A 259 3.11 -9.60 -5.00
CA GLY A 259 2.47 -10.82 -4.53
C GLY A 259 1.06 -10.56 -3.99
N ILE A 260 0.14 -11.51 -4.24
CA ILE A 260 -1.18 -11.55 -3.64
C ILE A 260 -1.03 -12.09 -2.22
N VAL A 261 -1.48 -11.32 -1.21
CA VAL A 261 -1.27 -11.62 0.21
C VAL A 261 -2.44 -11.14 1.08
N ASP A 262 -2.50 -11.67 2.28
CA ASP A 262 -3.38 -11.22 3.36
C ASP A 262 -2.58 -10.36 4.35
N GLY A 263 -3.21 -9.34 4.93
CA GLY A 263 -2.59 -8.52 5.95
C GLY A 263 -3.39 -7.29 6.34
N ALA A 264 -3.00 -6.70 7.48
CA ALA A 264 -3.58 -5.47 8.02
C ALA A 264 -2.50 -4.50 8.51
N ALA A 265 -2.84 -3.22 8.56
CA ALA A 265 -2.00 -2.18 9.13
C ALA A 265 -2.85 -1.15 9.86
N LEU A 266 -2.28 -0.52 10.87
CA LEU A 266 -2.95 0.49 11.69
C LEU A 266 -1.94 1.57 12.12
N MET A 267 -2.38 2.84 12.12
CA MET A 267 -1.65 4.01 12.57
C MET A 267 -2.48 4.82 13.54
N ALA A 268 -1.89 5.31 14.62
CA ALA A 268 -2.50 6.28 15.53
C ALA A 268 -2.15 7.70 15.05
N ILE A 269 -3.17 8.49 14.69
CA ILE A 269 -3.01 9.83 14.12
C ILE A 269 -3.83 10.80 14.98
N GLY A 270 -3.21 11.88 15.45
CA GLY A 270 -3.88 12.83 16.33
C GLY A 270 -3.31 14.23 16.29
N THR A 271 -3.99 15.13 17.03
CA THR A 271 -3.52 16.50 17.28
C THR A 271 -2.35 16.48 18.25
N GLU A 272 -1.57 17.57 18.33
CA GLU A 272 -0.52 17.74 19.34
C GLU A 272 -1.08 17.73 20.74
N GLU A 273 -2.26 18.35 20.93
CA GLU A 273 -2.96 18.46 22.20
C GLU A 273 -3.36 17.09 22.75
N ILE A 274 -3.97 16.22 21.94
CA ILE A 274 -4.37 14.88 22.38
C ILE A 274 -3.15 14.02 22.68
N GLY A 275 -2.07 14.15 21.91
CA GLY A 275 -0.81 13.46 22.17
C GLY A 275 -0.23 13.84 23.53
N ALA A 276 -0.18 15.13 23.85
CA ALA A 276 0.29 15.63 25.14
C ALA A 276 -0.61 15.15 26.29
N GLU A 277 -1.94 15.17 26.12
CA GLU A 277 -2.90 14.72 27.12
C GLU A 277 -2.73 13.22 27.44
N LEU A 278 -2.54 12.40 26.41
CA LEU A 278 -2.41 10.95 26.55
C LEU A 278 -0.95 10.47 26.77
N GLY A 279 0.01 11.41 26.84
CA GLY A 279 1.42 11.07 27.01
C GLY A 279 2.01 10.29 25.81
N LEU A 280 1.47 10.49 24.62
CA LEU A 280 1.97 9.89 23.39
C LEU A 280 3.11 10.74 22.81
N THR A 281 4.15 10.08 22.32
CA THR A 281 5.28 10.75 21.66
C THR A 281 5.08 10.76 20.14
N PRO A 282 5.03 11.93 19.49
CA PRO A 282 4.88 11.97 18.04
C PRO A 282 6.15 11.44 17.37
N ARG A 283 5.98 10.61 16.33
CA ARG A 283 7.06 10.04 15.54
C ARG A 283 7.28 10.83 14.26
N ALA A 284 6.19 11.26 13.63
CA ALA A 284 6.25 12.03 12.39
C ALA A 284 5.04 12.98 12.30
N ARG A 285 5.22 14.05 11.56
CA ARG A 285 4.16 14.97 11.16
C ARG A 285 3.77 14.71 9.71
N ILE A 286 2.46 14.67 9.41
CA ILE A 286 1.99 14.61 8.03
C ILE A 286 2.05 16.02 7.43
N VAL A 287 2.98 16.24 6.51
CA VAL A 287 3.27 17.57 5.93
C VAL A 287 2.27 17.93 4.84
N SER A 288 2.06 17.01 3.89
CA SER A 288 1.20 17.25 2.73
C SER A 288 0.66 15.94 2.17
N MET A 289 -0.51 16.04 1.54
CA MET A 289 -1.21 14.91 0.94
C MET A 289 -1.81 15.34 -0.40
N ALA A 290 -1.82 14.45 -1.38
CA ALA A 290 -2.44 14.72 -2.67
C ALA A 290 -2.92 13.44 -3.36
N VAL A 291 -3.97 13.58 -4.15
CA VAL A 291 -4.43 12.60 -5.13
C VAL A 291 -4.40 13.21 -6.52
N SER A 292 -4.22 12.38 -7.53
CA SER A 292 -4.26 12.79 -8.93
C SER A 292 -4.94 11.72 -9.78
N GLY A 293 -5.69 12.14 -10.81
CA GLY A 293 -6.06 11.26 -11.90
C GLY A 293 -4.90 11.13 -12.89
N ALA A 294 -4.93 10.04 -13.63
CA ALA A 294 -4.03 9.73 -14.75
C ALA A 294 -4.82 9.02 -15.86
N ASP A 295 -4.19 8.73 -16.97
CA ASP A 295 -4.80 7.98 -18.06
C ASP A 295 -5.24 6.57 -17.61
N PRO A 296 -6.54 6.21 -17.72
CA PRO A 296 -7.06 4.94 -17.23
C PRO A 296 -6.57 3.73 -18.02
N THR A 297 -6.12 3.89 -19.27
CA THR A 297 -5.63 2.79 -20.09
C THR A 297 -4.24 2.33 -19.66
N ILE A 298 -3.25 3.24 -19.62
CA ILE A 298 -1.94 2.92 -19.04
C ILE A 298 -2.00 2.80 -17.52
N MET A 299 -3.00 3.39 -16.90
CA MET A 299 -3.46 3.26 -15.51
C MET A 299 -2.43 3.64 -14.42
N LEU A 300 -1.21 3.14 -14.50
CA LEU A 300 -0.28 3.05 -13.37
C LEU A 300 0.72 4.21 -13.29
N THR A 301 0.49 5.30 -14.03
CA THR A 301 1.36 6.49 -14.08
C THR A 301 0.96 7.60 -13.10
N GLY A 302 -0.04 7.37 -12.25
CA GLY A 302 -0.56 8.35 -11.28
C GLY A 302 0.38 8.77 -10.15
N PRO A 303 1.36 7.96 -9.70
CA PRO A 303 2.26 8.32 -8.58
C PRO A 303 3.00 9.64 -8.76
N ALA A 304 3.64 9.86 -9.90
CA ALA A 304 4.44 11.08 -10.13
C ALA A 304 3.60 12.37 -10.15
N PRO A 305 2.43 12.45 -10.83
CA PRO A 305 1.54 13.61 -10.71
C PRO A 305 1.06 13.86 -9.28
N ALA A 306 0.73 12.80 -8.52
CA ALA A 306 0.31 12.93 -7.12
C ALA A 306 1.46 13.45 -6.24
N ALA A 307 2.67 12.90 -6.40
CA ALA A 307 3.87 13.33 -5.69
C ALA A 307 4.20 14.81 -5.97
N ARG A 308 4.24 15.22 -7.24
CA ARG A 308 4.47 16.62 -7.62
C ARG A 308 3.43 17.56 -7.03
N LYS A 309 2.16 17.14 -6.98
CA LYS A 309 1.08 17.92 -6.36
C LYS A 309 1.25 18.03 -4.85
N ALA A 310 1.68 16.96 -4.16
CA ALA A 310 1.96 16.99 -2.73
C ALA A 310 3.14 17.89 -2.41
N LEU A 311 4.24 17.80 -3.18
CA LEU A 311 5.42 18.67 -3.08
C LEU A 311 5.05 20.14 -3.26
N ALA A 312 4.33 20.48 -4.32
CA ALA A 312 3.89 21.85 -4.59
C ALA A 312 3.02 22.44 -3.47
N LYS A 313 2.11 21.64 -2.89
CA LYS A 313 1.31 22.07 -1.72
C LYS A 313 2.16 22.35 -0.48
N ALA A 314 3.25 21.64 -0.30
CA ALA A 314 4.19 21.81 0.81
C ALA A 314 5.23 22.91 0.56
N GLY A 315 5.32 23.44 -0.66
CA GLY A 315 6.40 24.34 -1.06
C GLY A 315 7.77 23.66 -1.12
N LEU A 316 7.79 22.36 -1.41
CA LEU A 316 8.97 21.50 -1.46
C LEU A 316 9.28 21.10 -2.92
N GLU A 317 10.54 20.75 -3.14
CA GLU A 317 11.04 20.14 -4.38
C GLU A 317 11.44 18.67 -4.11
N THR A 318 11.65 17.89 -5.16
CA THR A 318 12.06 16.47 -5.05
C THR A 318 13.34 16.29 -4.22
N LYS A 319 14.30 17.21 -4.34
CA LYS A 319 15.57 17.21 -3.59
C LYS A 319 15.43 17.41 -2.08
N ASP A 320 14.27 17.90 -1.62
CA ASP A 320 13.97 18.14 -0.21
C ASP A 320 13.45 16.88 0.50
N ILE A 321 13.30 15.77 -0.24
CA ILE A 321 12.86 14.47 0.23
C ILE A 321 14.07 13.53 0.31
N ASP A 322 14.28 12.96 1.48
CA ASP A 322 15.43 12.07 1.76
C ASP A 322 15.16 10.63 1.27
N LEU A 323 13.93 10.13 1.46
CA LEU A 323 13.52 8.77 1.07
C LEU A 323 12.15 8.75 0.39
N PHE A 324 12.00 7.81 -0.52
CA PHE A 324 10.76 7.54 -1.23
C PHE A 324 10.31 6.08 -1.03
N GLU A 325 9.02 5.90 -0.78
CA GLU A 325 8.35 4.61 -0.83
C GLU A 325 7.30 4.63 -1.94
N ILE A 326 7.51 3.87 -3.00
CA ILE A 326 6.55 3.62 -4.08
C ILE A 326 6.07 2.18 -4.02
N ASN A 327 4.77 1.97 -4.02
CA ASN A 327 4.25 0.61 -4.08
C ASN A 327 4.65 -0.09 -5.38
N GLU A 328 5.32 -1.22 -5.26
CA GLU A 328 5.80 -2.04 -6.37
C GLU A 328 4.67 -2.96 -6.90
N ALA A 329 3.58 -2.37 -7.41
CA ALA A 329 2.53 -3.19 -8.02
C ALA A 329 3.10 -4.05 -9.16
N PHE A 330 3.99 -3.44 -9.97
CA PHE A 330 4.81 -4.04 -11.01
C PHE A 330 6.16 -3.33 -11.05
N ALA A 331 7.22 -4.00 -11.48
CA ALA A 331 8.55 -3.41 -11.55
C ALA A 331 8.57 -2.12 -12.39
N ALA A 332 7.95 -2.13 -13.59
CA ALA A 332 7.89 -0.97 -14.47
C ALA A 332 7.21 0.26 -13.82
N VAL A 333 6.32 0.07 -12.85
CA VAL A 333 5.64 1.18 -12.14
C VAL A 333 6.62 1.95 -11.25
N ALA A 334 7.39 1.23 -10.45
CA ALA A 334 8.41 1.84 -9.58
C ALA A 334 9.53 2.48 -10.41
N MET A 335 10.01 1.78 -11.42
CA MET A 335 11.03 2.29 -12.36
C MET A 335 10.54 3.57 -13.07
N ARG A 336 9.29 3.61 -13.52
CA ARG A 336 8.69 4.79 -14.15
C ARG A 336 8.58 5.96 -13.18
N PHE A 337 8.16 5.72 -11.94
CA PHE A 337 8.11 6.75 -10.91
C PHE A 337 9.48 7.36 -10.65
N MET A 338 10.51 6.53 -10.48
CA MET A 338 11.89 7.01 -10.28
C MET A 338 12.35 7.90 -11.44
N ARG A 339 12.11 7.46 -12.68
CA ARG A 339 12.42 8.25 -13.87
C ARG A 339 11.68 9.58 -13.92
N ASP A 340 10.37 9.57 -13.68
CA ASP A 340 9.52 10.75 -13.76
C ASP A 340 9.85 11.78 -12.66
N MET A 341 10.34 11.33 -11.51
CA MET A 341 10.75 12.18 -10.39
C MET A 341 12.24 12.57 -10.44
N GLY A 342 13.03 11.92 -11.29
CA GLY A 342 14.48 12.15 -11.39
C GLY A 342 15.24 11.68 -10.14
N ILE A 343 14.79 10.56 -9.53
CA ILE A 343 15.38 9.94 -8.34
C ILE A 343 15.98 8.58 -8.66
N THR A 344 16.81 8.08 -7.75
CA THR A 344 17.50 6.79 -7.90
C THR A 344 16.93 5.74 -6.95
N ASP A 345 17.28 4.49 -7.18
CA ASP A 345 16.93 3.37 -6.33
C ASP A 345 17.64 3.38 -4.96
N GLU A 346 18.74 4.14 -4.82
CA GLU A 346 19.47 4.32 -3.56
C GLU A 346 18.62 4.98 -2.45
N ILE A 347 17.63 5.79 -2.85
CA ILE A 347 16.71 6.49 -1.95
C ILE A 347 15.25 6.03 -2.10
N THR A 348 15.03 4.99 -2.90
CA THR A 348 13.69 4.47 -3.19
C THR A 348 13.57 3.02 -2.75
N ASN A 349 12.51 2.68 -1.97
CA ASN A 349 12.22 1.32 -1.51
C ASN A 349 13.46 0.59 -0.95
N VAL A 350 14.18 1.30 -0.09
CA VAL A 350 15.51 0.86 0.38
C VAL A 350 15.49 -0.44 1.21
N ASN A 351 14.31 -0.82 1.68
CA ASN A 351 14.04 -2.07 2.41
C ASN A 351 13.25 -3.10 1.58
N GLY A 352 13.28 -2.96 0.24
CA GLY A 352 12.44 -3.75 -0.66
C GLY A 352 10.98 -3.32 -0.64
N GLY A 353 10.14 -3.93 -1.46
CA GLY A 353 8.75 -3.53 -1.61
C GLY A 353 7.78 -4.68 -1.86
N ALA A 354 6.66 -4.38 -2.50
CA ALA A 354 5.56 -5.31 -2.68
C ALA A 354 5.86 -6.50 -3.60
N ILE A 355 6.85 -6.40 -4.48
CA ILE A 355 7.30 -7.55 -5.28
C ILE A 355 7.85 -8.65 -4.37
N ALA A 356 8.64 -8.26 -3.38
CA ALA A 356 9.22 -9.20 -2.42
C ALA A 356 8.24 -9.61 -1.33
N MET A 357 7.53 -8.64 -0.74
CA MET A 357 6.75 -8.85 0.49
C MET A 357 5.25 -9.05 0.24
N GLY A 358 4.73 -8.63 -0.93
CA GLY A 358 3.31 -8.69 -1.25
C GLY A 358 2.55 -7.38 -1.02
N HIS A 359 1.30 -7.35 -1.52
CA HIS A 359 0.45 -6.17 -1.59
C HIS A 359 -0.98 -6.48 -1.12
N PRO A 360 -1.25 -6.50 0.22
CA PRO A 360 -2.61 -6.57 0.72
C PRO A 360 -3.28 -5.22 0.44
N LEU A 361 -4.13 -5.18 -0.59
CA LEU A 361 -4.56 -3.95 -1.28
C LEU A 361 -5.01 -2.84 -0.33
N GLY A 362 -5.93 -3.17 0.59
CA GLY A 362 -6.49 -2.22 1.54
C GLY A 362 -5.50 -1.70 2.58
N ALA A 363 -4.47 -2.49 2.92
CA ALA A 363 -3.53 -2.17 3.99
C ALA A 363 -2.22 -1.52 3.53
N THR A 364 -1.80 -1.80 2.28
CA THR A 364 -0.45 -1.48 1.81
C THR A 364 -0.06 -0.02 1.99
N GLY A 365 -0.98 0.91 1.76
CA GLY A 365 -0.68 2.34 1.88
C GLY A 365 -0.21 2.74 3.27
N ALA A 366 -0.83 2.22 4.32
CA ALA A 366 -0.39 2.43 5.71
C ALA A 366 0.92 1.67 6.00
N MET A 367 1.09 0.46 5.44
CA MET A 367 2.32 -0.32 5.61
C MET A 367 3.56 0.40 5.09
N ILE A 368 3.51 0.93 3.86
CA ILE A 368 4.67 1.61 3.25
C ILE A 368 4.96 2.95 3.91
N LEU A 369 3.92 3.67 4.37
CA LEU A 369 4.12 4.91 5.12
C LEU A 369 4.80 4.63 6.47
N GLY A 370 4.40 3.57 7.17
CA GLY A 370 5.06 3.12 8.39
C GLY A 370 6.51 2.71 8.16
N THR A 371 6.78 1.90 7.14
CA THR A 371 8.16 1.52 6.74
C THR A 371 9.01 2.76 6.46
N LEU A 372 8.46 3.75 5.78
CA LEU A 372 9.15 5.01 5.50
C LEU A 372 9.51 5.78 6.78
N ILE A 373 8.58 5.86 7.74
CA ILE A 373 8.82 6.54 9.03
C ILE A 373 9.93 5.81 9.81
N ASP A 374 9.87 4.49 9.93
CA ASP A 374 10.90 3.68 10.60
C ASP A 374 12.27 3.90 9.97
N GLU A 375 12.34 3.90 8.65
CA GLU A 375 13.61 4.01 7.93
C GLU A 375 14.21 5.42 8.01
N LEU A 376 13.39 6.47 7.96
CA LEU A 376 13.82 7.84 8.20
C LEU A 376 14.40 8.00 9.60
N GLN A 377 13.74 7.48 10.64
CA GLN A 377 14.24 7.50 12.02
C GLN A 377 15.53 6.70 12.17
N ARG A 378 15.60 5.50 11.58
CA ARG A 378 16.78 4.65 11.62
C ARG A 378 18.02 5.29 10.99
N ARG A 379 17.82 6.11 9.93
CA ARG A 379 18.89 6.81 9.21
C ARG A 379 19.17 8.22 9.69
N ASP A 380 18.43 8.72 10.69
CA ASP A 380 18.50 10.12 11.12
C ASP A 380 18.24 11.10 9.96
N GLN A 381 17.24 10.73 9.12
CA GLN A 381 16.78 11.52 7.98
C GLN A 381 15.44 12.18 8.31
N LYS A 382 15.10 13.23 7.57
CA LYS A 382 14.04 14.12 7.99
C LYS A 382 12.72 13.91 7.25
N ARG A 383 12.73 13.82 5.91
CA ARG A 383 11.51 13.84 5.12
C ARG A 383 11.41 12.65 4.18
N GLY A 384 10.20 12.12 4.09
CA GLY A 384 9.90 11.05 3.17
C GLY A 384 8.58 11.26 2.43
N LEU A 385 8.46 10.60 1.28
CA LEU A 385 7.27 10.59 0.46
C LEU A 385 6.84 9.16 0.16
N ALA A 386 5.62 8.79 0.57
CA ALA A 386 4.99 7.53 0.20
C ALA A 386 3.96 7.75 -0.91
N THR A 387 3.93 6.85 -1.91
CA THR A 387 3.02 6.95 -3.05
C THR A 387 2.62 5.58 -3.59
N LEU A 388 1.43 5.52 -4.21
CA LEU A 388 0.91 4.31 -4.87
C LEU A 388 0.26 4.67 -6.21
N CYS A 389 0.40 3.76 -7.17
CA CYS A 389 -0.50 3.69 -8.32
C CYS A 389 -1.84 3.08 -7.87
N VAL A 390 -2.90 3.44 -8.57
CA VAL A 390 -4.27 3.11 -8.17
C VAL A 390 -5.06 2.68 -9.38
N GLY A 391 -5.86 1.64 -9.22
CA GLY A 391 -6.81 1.20 -10.25
C GLY A 391 -7.65 2.35 -10.79
N GLY A 392 -8.04 2.27 -12.06
CA GLY A 392 -8.81 3.32 -12.73
C GLY A 392 -8.00 4.54 -13.20
N GLY A 393 -6.66 4.49 -13.13
CA GLY A 393 -5.81 5.60 -13.55
C GLY A 393 -5.78 6.72 -12.51
N MET A 394 -5.28 6.44 -11.32
CA MET A 394 -5.11 7.42 -10.24
C MET A 394 -3.74 7.25 -9.56
N GLY A 395 -3.37 8.23 -8.76
CA GLY A 395 -2.23 8.19 -7.85
C GLY A 395 -2.53 8.92 -6.55
N ILE A 396 -1.82 8.55 -5.50
CA ILE A 396 -1.87 9.18 -4.18
C ILE A 396 -0.46 9.40 -3.67
N ALA A 397 -0.24 10.46 -2.91
CA ALA A 397 1.05 10.71 -2.26
C ALA A 397 0.85 11.38 -0.89
N THR A 398 1.72 11.02 0.05
CA THR A 398 1.78 11.59 1.41
C THR A 398 3.21 11.91 1.74
N ILE A 399 3.48 13.14 2.20
CA ILE A 399 4.78 13.58 2.68
C ILE A 399 4.74 13.62 4.21
N VAL A 400 5.72 12.99 4.84
CA VAL A 400 5.93 13.04 6.29
C VAL A 400 7.28 13.67 6.64
N GLU A 401 7.34 14.24 7.84
CA GLU A 401 8.54 14.80 8.43
C GLU A 401 8.71 14.24 9.83
N ILE A 402 9.89 13.70 10.15
CA ILE A 402 10.25 13.20 11.49
C ILE A 402 10.33 14.39 12.46
N VAL A 403 9.83 14.20 13.68
CA VAL A 403 9.75 15.21 14.74
C VAL A 403 10.49 14.77 15.99
#